data_60810440fe8addea75efd8ec301a4222
#
_entry.id   60810440fe8addea75efd8ec301a4222
#
_cell.length_a   1.000
_cell.length_b   1.000
_cell.length_c   1.000
_cell.angle_alpha   90.00
_cell.angle_beta   90.00
_cell.angle_gamma   90.00
#
_symmetry.space_group_name_H-M   'P 1'
#
loop_
_entity.id
_entity.type
_entity.pdbx_description
1 polymer ?
#
loop_
_entity_poly.entity_id
_entity_poly.type
_entity_poly.pdbx_seq_one_letter_code
_entity_poly.pdbx_strand_id
1 'polypeptide(L)'
;MLAHERFGSGEPLVLVHGIGHRRQAWYPLVDRLAEHREVILLDLPGHGESPALVPDGRPVKEQLRGILEDFFAELGLDRPHIAGNSLGGRIALEAAADDLVSSATTLAPAGFWRNDLEFLYIRAVFVALTGTATALQPFAPAVLRTPIGRNLAMGMLMTRGGRLGYEQAVGDARGLVAAKPALRTIMDGGPRFERTIDPSIPVTVAWGSRDLVLLPYQAR
;
A
#
# COMPACT_ATOMS: atom_id res chain seq x y z
N MET A 1 18.02 -0.10 -4.16
CA MET A 1 17.00 0.94 -4.48
C MET A 1 15.64 0.31 -4.76
N LEU A 2 14.54 0.90 -4.29
CA LEU A 2 13.18 0.49 -4.64
C LEU A 2 12.85 0.90 -6.08
N ALA A 3 12.06 0.07 -6.77
CA ALA A 3 11.50 0.43 -8.08
C ALA A 3 10.54 1.60 -7.91
N HIS A 4 10.69 2.64 -8.72
CA HIS A 4 9.89 3.86 -8.63
C HIS A 4 9.74 4.55 -9.97
N GLU A 5 8.79 5.47 -10.04
CA GLU A 5 8.56 6.37 -11.16
C GLU A 5 8.37 7.80 -10.63
N ARG A 6 8.77 8.81 -11.41
CA ARG A 6 8.66 10.24 -11.06
C ARG A 6 7.89 10.99 -12.15
N PHE A 7 6.99 11.88 -11.73
CA PHE A 7 6.13 12.67 -12.60
C PHE A 7 6.01 14.09 -12.07
N GLY A 8 5.89 15.07 -12.97
CA GLY A 8 5.74 16.48 -12.60
C GLY A 8 6.99 17.10 -12.01
N SER A 9 6.81 18.18 -11.28
CA SER A 9 7.87 18.95 -10.62
C SER A 9 7.32 19.71 -9.42
N GLY A 10 8.20 20.18 -8.53
CA GLY A 10 7.82 20.94 -7.32
C GLY A 10 8.14 20.17 -6.05
N GLU A 11 7.42 20.43 -4.97
CA GLU A 11 7.63 19.72 -3.71
C GLU A 11 7.34 18.22 -3.84
N PRO A 12 8.25 17.34 -3.37
CA PRO A 12 8.11 15.90 -3.56
C PRO A 12 6.95 15.32 -2.75
N LEU A 13 6.14 14.48 -3.41
CA LEU A 13 5.06 13.69 -2.83
C LEU A 13 5.28 12.20 -3.13
N VAL A 14 5.63 11.44 -2.13
CA VAL A 14 5.84 10.00 -2.23
C VAL A 14 4.53 9.25 -2.00
N LEU A 15 4.15 8.38 -2.95
CA LEU A 15 2.93 7.59 -2.89
C LEU A 15 3.23 6.11 -2.65
N VAL A 16 2.69 5.57 -1.55
CA VAL A 16 2.98 4.21 -1.07
C VAL A 16 1.72 3.35 -1.15
N HIS A 17 1.78 2.29 -1.93
CA HIS A 17 0.65 1.38 -2.14
C HIS A 17 0.37 0.44 -0.96
N GLY A 18 -0.79 -0.23 -0.97
CA GLY A 18 -1.18 -1.24 0.01
C GLY A 18 -0.50 -2.61 -0.21
N ILE A 19 -0.56 -3.46 0.79
CA ILE A 19 -0.03 -4.83 0.72
C ILE A 19 -0.63 -5.61 -0.46
N GLY A 20 0.20 -6.36 -1.17
CA GLY A 20 -0.23 -7.13 -2.33
C GLY A 20 -0.54 -6.30 -3.59
N HIS A 21 -0.32 -4.99 -3.54
CA HIS A 21 -0.50 -4.08 -4.68
C HIS A 21 0.86 -3.67 -5.27
N ARG A 22 0.87 -2.65 -6.12
CA ARG A 22 2.05 -2.10 -6.79
C ARG A 22 1.85 -0.61 -7.09
N ARG A 23 2.89 0.11 -7.46
CA ARG A 23 2.88 1.56 -7.70
C ARG A 23 1.81 2.05 -8.69
N GLN A 24 1.44 1.20 -9.67
CA GLN A 24 0.40 1.50 -10.67
C GLN A 24 -1.01 1.72 -10.06
N ALA A 25 -1.21 1.36 -8.78
CA ALA A 25 -2.43 1.72 -8.04
C ALA A 25 -2.72 3.23 -8.08
N TRP A 26 -1.68 4.04 -8.17
CA TRP A 26 -1.74 5.48 -8.12
C TRP A 26 -1.89 6.16 -9.48
N TYR A 27 -1.74 5.43 -10.59
CA TYR A 27 -1.83 5.99 -11.95
C TYR A 27 -3.08 6.84 -12.19
N PRO A 28 -4.29 6.47 -11.69
CA PRO A 28 -5.47 7.30 -11.90
C PRO A 28 -5.40 8.71 -11.30
N LEU A 29 -4.43 8.98 -10.43
CA LEU A 29 -4.26 10.26 -9.74
C LEU A 29 -3.02 11.03 -10.21
N VAL A 30 -2.10 10.38 -10.94
CA VAL A 30 -0.78 10.93 -11.27
C VAL A 30 -0.90 12.26 -12.01
N ASP A 31 -1.63 12.32 -13.12
CA ASP A 31 -1.72 13.51 -13.95
C ASP A 31 -2.16 14.72 -13.13
N ARG A 32 -3.21 14.53 -12.31
CA ARG A 32 -3.76 15.59 -11.48
C ARG A 32 -2.83 16.05 -10.36
N LEU A 33 -2.08 15.13 -9.75
CA LEU A 33 -1.13 15.45 -8.68
C LEU A 33 0.14 16.09 -9.25
N ALA A 34 0.59 15.63 -10.42
CA ALA A 34 1.78 16.11 -11.10
C ALA A 34 1.65 17.54 -11.65
N GLU A 35 0.44 18.09 -11.74
CA GLU A 35 0.22 19.52 -12.02
C GLU A 35 0.80 20.43 -10.94
N HIS A 36 0.97 19.94 -9.70
CA HIS A 36 1.33 20.76 -8.53
C HIS A 36 2.47 20.18 -7.70
N ARG A 37 2.89 18.94 -7.96
CA ARG A 37 3.87 18.21 -7.13
C ARG A 37 4.80 17.39 -8.01
N GLU A 38 6.01 17.14 -7.50
CA GLU A 38 6.80 16.03 -7.98
C GLU A 38 6.27 14.74 -7.34
N VAL A 39 5.55 13.94 -8.12
CA VAL A 39 4.91 12.71 -7.66
C VAL A 39 5.87 11.54 -7.83
N ILE A 40 6.17 10.84 -6.75
CA ILE A 40 7.07 9.69 -6.72
C ILE A 40 6.28 8.46 -6.30
N LEU A 41 6.07 7.54 -7.23
CA LEU A 41 5.40 6.27 -6.98
C LEU A 41 6.45 5.21 -6.71
N LEU A 42 6.35 4.46 -5.62
CA LEU A 42 7.27 3.37 -5.33
C LEU A 42 6.56 2.01 -5.23
N ASP A 43 7.28 0.94 -5.54
CA ASP A 43 6.91 -0.40 -5.16
C ASP A 43 7.56 -0.76 -3.82
N LEU A 44 6.77 -1.23 -2.86
CA LEU A 44 7.28 -1.72 -1.57
C LEU A 44 8.19 -2.95 -1.77
N PRO A 45 9.09 -3.26 -0.83
CA PRO A 45 9.92 -4.45 -0.90
C PRO A 45 9.09 -5.73 -1.10
N GLY A 46 9.49 -6.55 -2.07
CA GLY A 46 8.78 -7.78 -2.44
C GLY A 46 7.47 -7.58 -3.19
N HIS A 47 7.21 -6.35 -3.68
CA HIS A 47 6.07 -6.00 -4.52
C HIS A 47 6.54 -5.42 -5.85
N GLY A 48 5.69 -5.54 -6.88
CA GLY A 48 5.96 -5.00 -8.21
C GLY A 48 7.32 -5.40 -8.75
N GLU A 49 8.17 -4.42 -9.03
CA GLU A 49 9.53 -4.60 -9.55
C GLU A 49 10.62 -4.37 -8.48
N SER A 50 10.23 -4.09 -7.24
CA SER A 50 11.17 -3.92 -6.14
C SER A 50 11.79 -5.24 -5.69
N PRO A 51 13.05 -5.21 -5.17
CA PRO A 51 13.70 -6.37 -4.60
C PRO A 51 12.87 -7.05 -3.51
N ALA A 52 13.07 -8.36 -3.32
CA ALA A 52 12.40 -9.11 -2.28
C ALA A 52 12.68 -8.53 -0.89
N LEU A 53 11.68 -8.58 -0.01
CA LEU A 53 11.88 -8.31 1.41
C LEU A 53 12.59 -9.52 2.04
N VAL A 54 13.88 -9.38 2.30
CA VAL A 54 14.68 -10.42 2.95
C VAL A 54 14.79 -10.09 4.44
N PRO A 55 14.26 -10.96 5.33
CA PRO A 55 14.41 -10.75 6.77
C PRO A 55 15.88 -10.70 7.18
N ASP A 56 16.27 -9.68 7.95
CA ASP A 56 17.63 -9.45 8.42
C ASP A 56 17.78 -9.60 9.96
N GLY A 57 16.76 -10.17 10.60
CA GLY A 57 16.71 -10.38 12.05
C GLY A 57 16.11 -9.20 12.83
N ARG A 58 15.96 -8.03 12.21
CA ARG A 58 15.24 -6.89 12.81
C ARG A 58 13.71 -7.07 12.71
N PRO A 59 12.95 -6.43 13.60
CA PRO A 59 11.50 -6.30 13.40
C PRO A 59 11.16 -5.71 12.03
N VAL A 60 10.18 -6.28 11.34
CA VAL A 60 9.82 -5.89 9.97
C VAL A 60 9.54 -4.38 9.82
N LYS A 61 8.93 -3.75 10.85
CA LYS A 61 8.69 -2.30 10.86
C LYS A 61 9.99 -1.47 10.81
N GLU A 62 11.03 -1.91 11.52
CA GLU A 62 12.34 -1.25 11.55
C GLU A 62 13.08 -1.46 10.23
N GLN A 63 12.94 -2.64 9.64
CA GLN A 63 13.50 -2.93 8.33
C GLN A 63 12.83 -2.08 7.24
N LEU A 64 11.49 -1.98 7.23
CA LEU A 64 10.76 -1.14 6.29
C LEU A 64 11.08 0.36 6.47
N ARG A 65 11.25 0.80 7.72
CA ARG A 65 11.69 2.15 8.04
C ARG A 65 13.07 2.44 7.41
N GLY A 66 14.08 1.60 7.70
CA GLY A 66 15.42 1.79 7.14
C GLY A 66 15.44 1.79 5.61
N ILE A 67 14.66 0.91 4.97
CA ILE A 67 14.52 0.89 3.51
C ILE A 67 13.92 2.21 2.97
N LEU A 68 12.95 2.82 3.69
CA LEU A 68 12.36 4.09 3.30
C LEU A 68 13.34 5.25 3.52
N GLU A 69 14.09 5.25 4.62
CA GLU A 69 15.15 6.23 4.89
C GLU A 69 16.22 6.19 3.78
N ASP A 70 16.71 5.00 3.44
CA ASP A 70 17.68 4.80 2.36
C ASP A 70 17.12 5.29 1.02
N PHE A 71 15.85 4.98 0.73
CA PHE A 71 15.18 5.43 -0.49
C PHE A 71 15.09 6.97 -0.58
N PHE A 72 14.76 7.65 0.52
CA PHE A 72 14.74 9.10 0.56
C PHE A 72 16.15 9.68 0.36
N ALA A 73 17.14 9.13 1.02
CA ALA A 73 18.53 9.55 0.89
C ALA A 73 19.07 9.37 -0.54
N GLU A 74 18.81 8.21 -1.17
CA GLU A 74 19.21 7.91 -2.55
C GLU A 74 18.61 8.88 -3.58
N LEU A 75 17.39 9.37 -3.33
CA LEU A 75 16.70 10.33 -4.20
C LEU A 75 16.95 11.80 -3.82
N GLY A 76 17.70 12.05 -2.75
CA GLY A 76 17.95 13.40 -2.25
C GLY A 76 16.70 14.10 -1.71
N LEU A 77 15.76 13.33 -1.14
CA LEU A 77 14.52 13.86 -0.58
C LEU A 77 14.72 14.21 0.89
N ASP A 78 14.58 15.48 1.22
CA ASP A 78 14.59 15.97 2.60
C ASP A 78 13.15 16.15 3.07
N ARG A 79 12.69 15.28 3.97
CA ARG A 79 11.34 15.29 4.55
C ARG A 79 10.21 15.49 3.52
N PRO A 80 10.08 14.61 2.50
CA PRO A 80 9.03 14.76 1.49
C PRO A 80 7.64 14.66 2.10
N HIS A 81 6.62 15.11 1.39
CA HIS A 81 5.24 14.72 1.69
C HIS A 81 5.06 13.24 1.38
N ILE A 82 4.24 12.54 2.18
CA ILE A 82 3.95 11.13 1.93
C ILE A 82 2.44 10.88 1.92
N ALA A 83 1.98 10.06 0.98
CA ALA A 83 0.61 9.55 1.04
C ALA A 83 0.60 8.03 0.84
N GLY A 84 -0.25 7.32 1.57
CA GLY A 84 -0.28 5.87 1.51
C GLY A 84 -1.65 5.27 1.74
N ASN A 85 -1.87 4.08 1.16
CA ASN A 85 -3.08 3.30 1.35
C ASN A 85 -2.78 2.03 2.15
N SER A 86 -3.63 1.69 3.10
CA SER A 86 -3.55 0.45 3.89
C SER A 86 -2.18 0.28 4.56
N LEU A 87 -1.36 -0.70 4.16
CA LEU A 87 0.02 -0.84 4.62
C LEU A 87 0.85 0.42 4.32
N GLY A 88 0.72 1.00 3.12
CA GLY A 88 1.39 2.26 2.78
C GLY A 88 0.93 3.42 3.67
N GLY A 89 -0.34 3.44 4.07
CA GLY A 89 -0.86 4.38 5.05
C GLY A 89 -0.24 4.20 6.43
N ARG A 90 -0.04 2.96 6.86
CA ARG A 90 0.70 2.64 8.09
C ARG A 90 2.14 3.11 8.01
N ILE A 91 2.82 2.86 6.90
CA ILE A 91 4.21 3.31 6.68
C ILE A 91 4.29 4.84 6.71
N ALA A 92 3.31 5.53 6.12
CA ALA A 92 3.25 7.00 6.17
C ALA A 92 3.11 7.54 7.60
N LEU A 93 2.30 6.91 8.46
CA LEU A 93 2.19 7.29 9.87
C LEU A 93 3.46 6.99 10.67
N GLU A 94 4.11 5.86 10.42
CA GLU A 94 5.41 5.54 11.05
C GLU A 94 6.48 6.54 10.63
N ALA A 95 6.55 6.91 9.34
CA ALA A 95 7.46 7.93 8.84
C ALA A 95 7.21 9.30 9.49
N ALA A 96 5.95 9.68 9.70
CA ALA A 96 5.61 10.91 10.44
C ALA A 96 6.01 10.83 11.92
N ALA A 97 5.82 9.68 12.56
CA ALA A 97 6.23 9.47 13.95
C ALA A 97 7.76 9.43 14.14
N ASP A 98 8.52 9.19 13.09
CA ASP A 98 9.98 9.21 13.04
C ASP A 98 10.56 10.53 12.51
N ASP A 99 9.72 11.54 12.25
CA ASP A 99 10.11 12.87 11.71
C ASP A 99 10.78 12.80 10.33
N LEU A 100 10.49 11.76 9.55
CA LEU A 100 11.07 11.55 8.22
C LEU A 100 10.34 12.31 7.10
N VAL A 101 9.17 12.89 7.40
CA VAL A 101 8.29 13.51 6.40
C VAL A 101 7.73 14.83 6.90
N SER A 102 7.42 15.75 5.98
CA SER A 102 6.82 17.05 6.28
C SER A 102 5.31 16.97 6.51
N SER A 103 4.63 15.98 5.94
CA SER A 103 3.22 15.67 6.21
C SER A 103 2.87 14.25 5.78
N ALA A 104 1.80 13.67 6.36
CA ALA A 104 1.30 12.35 6.00
C ALA A 104 -0.20 12.38 5.64
N THR A 105 -0.56 11.82 4.49
CA THR A 105 -1.95 11.58 4.10
C THR A 105 -2.18 10.07 4.02
N THR A 106 -3.17 9.55 4.73
CA THR A 106 -3.39 8.11 4.82
C THR A 106 -4.81 7.72 4.43
N LEU A 107 -4.92 6.68 3.62
CA LEU A 107 -6.17 6.13 3.14
C LEU A 107 -6.36 4.74 3.78
N ALA A 108 -7.29 4.63 4.73
CA ALA A 108 -7.55 3.42 5.49
C ALA A 108 -6.25 2.76 5.99
N PRO A 109 -5.44 3.41 6.85
CA PRO A 109 -4.16 2.88 7.29
C PRO A 109 -4.33 1.59 8.09
N ALA A 110 -3.42 0.63 7.91
CA ALA A 110 -3.37 -0.59 8.71
C ALA A 110 -2.88 -0.28 10.14
N GLY A 111 -3.31 -1.10 11.12
CA GLY A 111 -2.86 -0.95 12.50
C GLY A 111 -3.89 -0.36 13.47
N PHE A 112 -5.12 -0.11 13.04
CA PHE A 112 -6.20 0.46 13.86
C PHE A 112 -7.24 -0.57 14.30
N TRP A 113 -6.92 -1.85 14.25
CA TRP A 113 -7.77 -2.90 14.78
C TRP A 113 -7.85 -2.82 16.31
N ARG A 114 -9.05 -3.05 16.86
CA ARG A 114 -9.34 -2.91 18.29
C ARG A 114 -8.85 -4.10 19.12
N ASN A 115 -8.76 -5.27 18.50
CA ASN A 115 -8.39 -6.52 19.15
C ASN A 115 -7.72 -7.48 18.16
N ASP A 116 -7.20 -8.58 18.68
CA ASP A 116 -6.48 -9.59 17.89
C ASP A 116 -7.39 -10.35 16.92
N LEU A 117 -8.71 -10.44 17.21
CA LEU A 117 -9.67 -11.09 16.31
C LEU A 117 -9.84 -10.29 15.01
N GLU A 118 -9.82 -8.95 15.09
CA GLU A 118 -9.84 -8.12 13.89
C GLU A 118 -8.58 -8.30 13.06
N PHE A 119 -7.43 -8.41 13.69
CA PHE A 119 -6.17 -8.70 12.98
C PHE A 119 -6.20 -10.11 12.36
N LEU A 120 -6.73 -11.11 13.08
CA LEU A 120 -6.90 -12.46 12.56
C LEU A 120 -7.86 -12.47 11.35
N TYR A 121 -8.93 -11.70 11.40
CA TYR A 121 -9.84 -11.52 10.27
C TYR A 121 -9.09 -10.98 9.04
N ILE A 122 -8.29 -9.91 9.19
CA ILE A 122 -7.51 -9.33 8.09
C ILE A 122 -6.54 -10.37 7.52
N ARG A 123 -5.85 -11.11 8.37
CA ARG A 123 -4.95 -12.21 7.94
C ARG A 123 -5.71 -13.27 7.15
N ALA A 124 -6.87 -13.70 7.63
CA ALA A 124 -7.71 -14.69 6.97
C ALA A 124 -8.18 -14.20 5.58
N VAL A 125 -8.60 -12.93 5.48
CA VAL A 125 -8.97 -12.30 4.21
C VAL A 125 -7.81 -12.36 3.22
N PHE A 126 -6.61 -11.96 3.59
CA PHE A 126 -5.46 -11.97 2.68
C PHE A 126 -4.99 -13.39 2.33
N VAL A 127 -5.07 -14.35 3.25
CA VAL A 127 -4.80 -15.77 2.96
C VAL A 127 -5.80 -16.28 1.91
N ALA A 128 -7.09 -15.98 2.09
CA ALA A 128 -8.13 -16.39 1.14
C ALA A 128 -7.95 -15.71 -0.23
N LEU A 129 -7.70 -14.40 -0.26
CA LEU A 129 -7.47 -13.64 -1.50
C LEU A 129 -6.27 -14.17 -2.28
N THR A 130 -5.14 -14.34 -1.61
CA THR A 130 -3.92 -14.84 -2.27
C THR A 130 -4.05 -16.30 -2.67
N GLY A 131 -4.72 -17.13 -1.88
CA GLY A 131 -5.03 -18.53 -2.21
C GLY A 131 -5.91 -18.62 -3.45
N THR A 132 -7.01 -17.87 -3.47
CA THR A 132 -7.93 -17.82 -4.62
C THR A 132 -7.25 -17.27 -5.86
N ALA A 133 -6.50 -16.15 -5.73
CA ALA A 133 -5.75 -15.58 -6.85
C ALA A 133 -4.73 -16.56 -7.42
N THR A 134 -4.04 -17.34 -6.57
CA THR A 134 -3.10 -18.39 -7.01
C THR A 134 -3.81 -19.50 -7.75
N ALA A 135 -4.91 -20.02 -7.21
CA ALA A 135 -5.66 -21.11 -7.80
C ALA A 135 -6.30 -20.73 -9.16
N LEU A 136 -6.77 -19.48 -9.26
CA LEU A 136 -7.45 -18.96 -10.45
C LEU A 136 -6.50 -18.27 -11.44
N GLN A 137 -5.20 -18.21 -11.16
CA GLN A 137 -4.23 -17.51 -12.00
C GLN A 137 -4.29 -17.90 -13.49
N PRO A 138 -4.44 -19.18 -13.88
CA PRO A 138 -4.55 -19.56 -15.29
C PRO A 138 -5.79 -18.98 -15.99
N PHE A 139 -6.87 -18.75 -15.24
CA PHE A 139 -8.15 -18.24 -15.74
C PHE A 139 -8.27 -16.72 -15.62
N ALA A 140 -7.38 -16.06 -14.86
CA ALA A 140 -7.45 -14.64 -14.60
C ALA A 140 -7.54 -13.78 -15.87
N PRO A 141 -6.78 -14.05 -16.97
CA PRO A 141 -6.91 -13.25 -18.20
C PRO A 141 -8.32 -13.34 -18.82
N ALA A 142 -8.96 -14.48 -18.77
CA ALA A 142 -10.31 -14.66 -19.32
C ALA A 142 -11.37 -13.96 -18.45
N VAL A 143 -11.31 -14.15 -17.13
CA VAL A 143 -12.24 -13.54 -16.16
C VAL A 143 -12.12 -12.01 -16.17
N LEU A 144 -10.89 -11.50 -16.13
CA LEU A 144 -10.63 -10.06 -16.04
C LEU A 144 -10.85 -9.30 -17.35
N ARG A 145 -11.13 -9.98 -18.46
CA ARG A 145 -11.44 -9.35 -19.75
C ARG A 145 -12.71 -8.50 -19.68
N THR A 146 -13.69 -8.89 -18.87
CA THR A 146 -14.97 -8.20 -18.76
C THR A 146 -15.04 -7.29 -17.51
N PRO A 147 -15.74 -6.15 -17.55
CA PRO A 147 -15.96 -5.31 -16.37
C PRO A 147 -16.65 -6.07 -15.21
N ILE A 148 -17.56 -6.98 -15.53
CA ILE A 148 -18.25 -7.82 -14.54
C ILE A 148 -17.25 -8.76 -13.85
N GLY A 149 -16.40 -9.43 -14.62
CA GLY A 149 -15.35 -10.29 -14.08
C GLY A 149 -14.37 -9.52 -13.16
N ARG A 150 -13.98 -8.30 -13.56
CA ARG A 150 -13.16 -7.42 -12.71
C ARG A 150 -13.87 -7.01 -11.42
N ASN A 151 -15.16 -6.65 -11.49
CA ASN A 151 -15.95 -6.34 -10.28
C ASN A 151 -16.03 -7.54 -9.33
N LEU A 152 -16.24 -8.74 -9.84
CA LEU A 152 -16.29 -9.95 -9.02
C LEU A 152 -14.91 -10.30 -8.41
N ALA A 153 -13.87 -10.28 -9.22
CA ALA A 153 -12.51 -10.65 -8.78
C ALA A 153 -11.92 -9.63 -7.78
N MET A 154 -12.22 -8.33 -7.95
CA MET A 154 -11.64 -7.25 -7.14
C MET A 154 -12.60 -6.71 -6.07
N GLY A 155 -13.84 -7.22 -5.99
CA GLY A 155 -14.92 -6.64 -5.17
C GLY A 155 -14.63 -6.58 -3.68
N MET A 156 -13.74 -7.42 -3.17
CA MET A 156 -13.29 -7.38 -1.77
C MET A 156 -12.34 -6.20 -1.51
N LEU A 157 -11.55 -5.80 -2.52
CA LEU A 157 -10.54 -4.75 -2.42
C LEU A 157 -10.98 -3.40 -3.00
N MET A 158 -11.94 -3.42 -3.93
CA MET A 158 -12.36 -2.23 -4.68
C MET A 158 -13.86 -2.21 -4.93
N THR A 159 -14.51 -1.12 -4.59
CA THR A 159 -15.97 -0.94 -4.83
C THR A 159 -16.32 -0.91 -6.32
N ARG A 160 -15.39 -0.50 -7.19
CA ARG A 160 -15.61 -0.30 -8.64
C ARG A 160 -14.50 -0.94 -9.47
N GLY A 161 -14.14 -2.19 -9.18
CA GLY A 161 -13.10 -2.94 -9.89
C GLY A 161 -13.31 -3.00 -11.41
N GLY A 162 -14.57 -2.97 -11.89
CA GLY A 162 -14.88 -2.95 -13.31
C GLY A 162 -14.40 -1.71 -14.08
N ARG A 163 -14.03 -0.63 -13.38
CA ARG A 163 -13.43 0.58 -13.98
C ARG A 163 -11.94 0.45 -14.27
N LEU A 164 -11.26 -0.54 -13.68
CA LEU A 164 -9.87 -0.81 -14.00
C LEU A 164 -9.74 -1.20 -15.47
N GLY A 165 -8.63 -0.81 -16.10
CA GLY A 165 -8.20 -1.36 -17.37
C GLY A 165 -7.89 -2.86 -17.26
N TYR A 166 -8.01 -3.58 -18.37
CA TYR A 166 -7.72 -5.03 -18.40
C TYR A 166 -6.27 -5.32 -17.97
N GLU A 167 -5.30 -4.64 -18.56
CA GLU A 167 -3.87 -4.82 -18.28
C GLU A 167 -3.53 -4.51 -16.82
N GLN A 168 -4.15 -3.46 -16.28
CA GLN A 168 -3.98 -3.13 -14.86
C GLN A 168 -4.52 -4.24 -13.97
N ALA A 169 -5.75 -4.71 -14.21
CA ALA A 169 -6.37 -5.76 -13.41
C ALA A 169 -5.59 -7.09 -13.46
N VAL A 170 -5.08 -7.47 -14.64
CA VAL A 170 -4.22 -8.66 -14.80
C VAL A 170 -2.89 -8.46 -14.06
N GLY A 171 -2.28 -7.28 -14.18
CA GLY A 171 -1.05 -6.94 -13.49
C GLY A 171 -1.22 -6.97 -11.97
N ASP A 172 -2.32 -6.44 -11.45
CA ASP A 172 -2.62 -6.44 -10.01
C ASP A 172 -2.88 -7.85 -9.47
N ALA A 173 -3.61 -8.69 -10.23
CA ALA A 173 -3.82 -10.09 -9.86
C ALA A 173 -2.49 -10.87 -9.81
N ARG A 174 -1.58 -10.65 -10.78
CA ARG A 174 -0.24 -11.25 -10.78
C ARG A 174 0.61 -10.71 -9.64
N GLY A 175 0.57 -9.40 -9.42
CA GLY A 175 1.29 -8.73 -8.33
C GLY A 175 0.90 -9.27 -6.95
N LEU A 176 -0.39 -9.48 -6.70
CA LEU A 176 -0.88 -10.07 -5.45
C LEU A 176 -0.31 -11.49 -5.22
N VAL A 177 -0.24 -12.31 -6.27
CA VAL A 177 0.35 -13.67 -6.16
C VAL A 177 1.85 -13.59 -5.91
N ALA A 178 2.56 -12.72 -6.63
CA ALA A 178 4.01 -12.54 -6.51
C ALA A 178 4.41 -11.98 -5.13
N ALA A 179 3.61 -11.09 -4.56
CA ALA A 179 3.86 -10.48 -3.25
C ALA A 179 3.60 -11.43 -2.06
N LYS A 180 3.14 -12.65 -2.29
CA LYS A 180 2.78 -13.61 -1.22
C LYS A 180 3.87 -13.85 -0.17
N PRO A 181 5.17 -13.96 -0.50
CA PRO A 181 6.24 -14.08 0.50
C PRO A 181 6.34 -12.82 1.38
N ALA A 182 6.41 -11.64 0.77
CA ALA A 182 6.47 -10.36 1.50
C ALA A 182 5.23 -10.15 2.38
N LEU A 183 4.05 -10.52 1.88
CA LEU A 183 2.79 -10.43 2.61
C LEU A 183 2.84 -11.27 3.90
N ARG A 184 3.35 -12.50 3.85
CA ARG A 184 3.52 -13.34 5.04
C ARG A 184 4.43 -12.68 6.06
N THR A 185 5.63 -12.27 5.64
CA THR A 185 6.62 -11.60 6.50
C THR A 185 6.05 -10.34 7.15
N ILE A 186 5.37 -9.49 6.39
CA ILE A 186 4.80 -8.23 6.89
C ILE A 186 3.65 -8.49 7.86
N MET A 187 2.78 -9.46 7.57
CA MET A 187 1.65 -9.76 8.44
C MET A 187 2.05 -10.49 9.74
N ASP A 188 3.18 -11.19 9.77
CA ASP A 188 3.70 -11.76 11.01
C ASP A 188 4.26 -10.69 11.97
N GLY A 189 4.65 -9.52 11.45
CA GLY A 189 5.17 -8.39 12.22
C GLY A 189 4.17 -7.27 12.53
N GLY A 190 2.84 -7.50 12.42
CA GLY A 190 1.83 -6.46 12.37
C GLY A 190 1.16 -6.02 13.67
N PRO A 191 1.85 -5.42 14.68
CA PRO A 191 1.17 -4.86 15.84
C PRO A 191 0.32 -3.65 15.48
N ARG A 192 -0.50 -3.17 16.45
CA ARG A 192 -1.26 -1.92 16.31
C ARG A 192 -0.33 -0.72 16.15
N PHE A 193 -0.89 0.35 15.58
CA PHE A 193 -0.23 1.65 15.59
C PHE A 193 -0.45 2.31 16.95
N GLU A 194 0.61 2.49 17.72
CA GLU A 194 0.57 3.03 19.09
C GLU A 194 1.61 4.15 19.27
N ARG A 195 2.01 4.81 18.16
CA ARG A 195 3.02 5.87 18.21
C ARG A 195 2.37 7.25 18.28
N THR A 196 3.07 8.17 18.92
CA THR A 196 2.74 9.59 18.91
C THR A 196 3.46 10.26 17.74
N ILE A 197 2.74 11.13 17.03
CA ILE A 197 3.27 11.98 15.97
C ILE A 197 3.36 13.40 16.51
N ASP A 198 4.45 14.10 16.19
CA ASP A 198 4.59 15.51 16.57
C ASP A 198 3.42 16.33 15.99
N PRO A 199 2.70 17.13 16.81
CA PRO A 199 1.58 17.92 16.32
C PRO A 199 1.93 18.95 15.24
N SER A 200 3.21 19.29 15.07
CA SER A 200 3.68 20.16 13.98
C SER A 200 3.65 19.50 12.61
N ILE A 201 3.58 18.16 12.55
CA ILE A 201 3.48 17.41 11.31
C ILE A 201 2.01 17.23 10.94
N PRO A 202 1.50 17.86 9.86
CA PRO A 202 0.12 17.68 9.43
C PRO A 202 -0.17 16.24 9.04
N VAL A 203 -1.20 15.65 9.66
CA VAL A 203 -1.66 14.31 9.34
C VAL A 203 -3.12 14.33 8.88
N THR A 204 -3.39 13.75 7.72
CA THR A 204 -4.75 13.55 7.22
C THR A 204 -5.05 12.06 7.18
N VAL A 205 -6.16 11.64 7.79
CA VAL A 205 -6.66 10.27 7.73
C VAL A 205 -8.01 10.26 7.01
N ALA A 206 -8.10 9.50 5.93
CA ALA A 206 -9.35 9.28 5.20
C ALA A 206 -9.70 7.79 5.17
N TRP A 207 -11.00 7.48 5.17
CA TRP A 207 -11.47 6.10 5.20
C TRP A 207 -12.61 5.86 4.24
N GLY A 208 -12.57 4.74 3.53
CA GLY A 208 -13.67 4.32 2.67
C GLY A 208 -14.89 3.87 3.49
N SER A 209 -16.07 4.48 3.27
CA SER A 209 -17.31 4.10 3.99
C SER A 209 -17.78 2.66 3.69
N ARG A 210 -17.22 2.02 2.68
CA ARG A 210 -17.52 0.64 2.25
C ARG A 210 -16.30 -0.25 2.26
N ASP A 211 -15.31 0.06 3.09
CA ASP A 211 -14.13 -0.78 3.23
C ASP A 211 -14.53 -2.10 3.93
N LEU A 212 -14.25 -3.22 3.26
CA LEU A 212 -14.58 -4.57 3.72
C LEU A 212 -13.38 -5.26 4.39
N VAL A 213 -12.19 -4.69 4.27
CA VAL A 213 -10.94 -5.23 4.82
C VAL A 213 -10.56 -4.50 6.10
N LEU A 214 -10.40 -3.18 6.00
CA LEU A 214 -10.17 -2.29 7.15
C LEU A 214 -11.47 -1.57 7.44
N LEU A 215 -12.19 -2.07 8.42
CA LEU A 215 -13.60 -1.70 8.63
C LEU A 215 -13.75 -0.22 9.03
N PRO A 216 -14.76 0.52 8.49
CA PRO A 216 -14.87 1.98 8.63
C PRO A 216 -14.93 2.49 10.09
N TYR A 217 -15.36 1.66 11.06
CA TYR A 217 -15.37 2.06 12.46
C TYR A 217 -13.96 2.20 13.07
N GLN A 218 -12.92 1.68 12.40
CA GLN A 218 -11.52 1.84 12.82
C GLN A 218 -11.02 3.28 12.63
N ALA A 219 -11.76 4.11 11.89
CA ALA A 219 -11.51 5.54 11.72
C ALA A 219 -11.99 6.41 12.90
N ARG A 220 -12.54 5.81 13.98
CA ARG A 220 -13.18 6.54 15.09
C ARG A 220 -12.48 6.37 16.42
#